data_4ad08fc65ebbaeeebcf3063c36d7056b
#
_entry.id   4ad08fc65ebbaeeebcf3063c36d7056b
#
_cell.length_a   1.000
_cell.length_b   1.000
_cell.length_c   1.000
_cell.angle_alpha   90.00
_cell.angle_beta   90.00
_cell.angle_gamma   90.00
#
_symmetry.space_group_name_H-M   'P 1'
#
loop_
_entity.id
_entity.type
_entity.pdbx_description
1 polymer ?
#
loop_
_entity_poly.entity_id
_entity_poly.type
_entity_poly.pdbx_seq_one_letter_code
_entity_poly.pdbx_strand_id
1 'polypeptide(L)'
;MNTKLILFITRVAVGWIMLYAGLTKLVNPNWSAAGYLGNAKTFAGFYNWFLQPEILPFTNFMNEWGLTLLGISLIAGAFIKYSGYLGALLMLLYYFPVLDFPKIGANSYLVDDHIIYALVLVLFSVYRAGEYWGLDGWRKSKYGN
;
A
#
# COMPACT_ATOMS: atom_id res chain seq x y z
N MET A 1 -9.97 -26.07 2.90
CA MET A 1 -9.76 -25.01 1.86
C MET A 1 -8.26 -24.85 1.66
N ASN A 2 -7.78 -24.76 0.43
CA ASN A 2 -6.33 -24.75 0.13
C ASN A 2 -5.74 -23.37 0.46
N THR A 3 -4.78 -23.32 1.40
CA THR A 3 -4.11 -22.10 1.84
C THR A 3 -3.50 -21.29 0.68
N LYS A 4 -2.96 -21.99 -0.34
CA LYS A 4 -2.41 -21.34 -1.54
C LYS A 4 -3.47 -20.56 -2.32
N LEU A 5 -4.68 -21.13 -2.44
CA LEU A 5 -5.80 -20.47 -3.11
C LEU A 5 -6.25 -19.22 -2.36
N ILE A 6 -6.33 -19.29 -1.03
CA ILE A 6 -6.68 -18.12 -0.21
C ILE A 6 -5.64 -17.03 -0.36
N LEU A 7 -4.35 -17.35 -0.26
CA LEU A 7 -3.27 -16.37 -0.44
C LEU A 7 -3.33 -15.72 -1.83
N PHE A 8 -3.59 -16.49 -2.88
CA PHE A 8 -3.74 -15.96 -4.23
C PHE A 8 -4.93 -14.99 -4.33
N ILE A 9 -6.13 -15.42 -3.89
CA ILE A 9 -7.35 -14.60 -3.97
C ILE A 9 -7.18 -13.32 -3.15
N THR A 10 -6.68 -13.42 -1.91
CA THR A 10 -6.49 -12.26 -1.03
C THR A 10 -5.47 -11.30 -1.61
N ARG A 11 -4.38 -11.81 -2.19
CA ARG A 11 -3.36 -10.99 -2.87
C ARG A 11 -3.93 -10.22 -4.05
N VAL A 12 -4.71 -10.88 -4.90
CA VAL A 12 -5.35 -10.24 -6.06
C VAL A 12 -6.39 -9.20 -5.61
N ALA A 13 -7.19 -9.52 -4.59
CA ALA A 13 -8.20 -8.59 -4.07
C ALA A 13 -7.56 -7.33 -3.45
N VAL A 14 -6.52 -7.48 -2.62
CA VAL A 14 -5.78 -6.34 -2.07
C VAL A 14 -5.08 -5.57 -3.18
N GLY A 15 -4.49 -6.28 -4.16
CA GLY A 15 -3.87 -5.67 -5.33
C GLY A 15 -4.85 -4.82 -6.13
N TRP A 16 -6.08 -5.28 -6.29
CA TRP A 16 -7.13 -4.51 -6.95
C TRP A 16 -7.49 -3.22 -6.21
N ILE A 17 -7.62 -3.28 -4.88
CA ILE A 17 -7.87 -2.08 -4.05
C ILE A 17 -6.74 -1.06 -4.24
N MET A 18 -5.47 -1.49 -4.16
CA MET A 18 -4.32 -0.61 -4.31
C MET A 18 -4.23 -0.02 -5.73
N LEU A 19 -4.44 -0.86 -6.76
CA LEU A 19 -4.44 -0.42 -8.15
C LEU A 19 -5.52 0.62 -8.42
N TYR A 20 -6.75 0.34 -7.99
CA TYR A 20 -7.88 1.25 -8.17
C TYR A 20 -7.62 2.59 -7.46
N ALA A 21 -7.14 2.54 -6.22
CA ALA A 21 -6.78 3.73 -5.45
C ALA A 21 -5.66 4.56 -6.11
N GLY A 22 -4.68 3.92 -6.75
CA GLY A 22 -3.64 4.60 -7.51
C GLY A 22 -4.16 5.20 -8.81
N LEU A 23 -4.90 4.42 -9.60
CA LEU A 23 -5.44 4.87 -10.88
C LEU A 23 -6.40 6.04 -10.74
N THR A 24 -7.28 6.03 -9.73
CA THR A 24 -8.21 7.16 -9.49
C THR A 24 -7.47 8.47 -9.18
N LYS A 25 -6.29 8.40 -8.59
CA LYS A 25 -5.43 9.56 -8.37
C LYS A 25 -4.77 10.01 -9.68
N LEU A 26 -4.19 9.07 -10.43
CA LEU A 26 -3.50 9.35 -11.70
C LEU A 26 -4.40 10.00 -12.75
N VAL A 27 -5.67 9.59 -12.82
CA VAL A 27 -6.62 10.14 -13.81
C VAL A 27 -7.27 11.46 -13.36
N ASN A 28 -7.06 11.86 -12.11
CA ASN A 28 -7.57 13.13 -11.59
C ASN A 28 -6.47 14.18 -11.55
N PRO A 29 -6.41 15.12 -12.51
CA PRO A 29 -5.34 16.12 -12.59
C PRO A 29 -5.34 17.10 -11.40
N ASN A 30 -6.43 17.18 -10.65
CA ASN A 30 -6.55 18.05 -9.47
C ASN A 30 -6.30 17.31 -8.16
N TRP A 31 -5.93 16.02 -8.22
CA TRP A 31 -5.64 15.29 -7.00
C TRP A 31 -4.34 15.78 -6.36
N SER A 32 -4.35 15.89 -5.03
CA SER A 32 -3.16 16.20 -4.24
C SER A 32 -3.26 15.58 -2.85
N ALA A 33 -2.13 15.12 -2.35
CA ALA A 33 -1.99 14.66 -0.97
C ALA A 33 -2.09 15.80 0.05
N ALA A 34 -2.05 17.07 -0.38
CA ALA A 34 -2.01 18.23 0.50
C ALA A 34 -3.17 18.29 1.49
N GLY A 35 -4.39 18.01 1.05
CA GLY A 35 -5.57 18.00 1.93
C GLY A 35 -5.50 16.94 3.02
N TYR A 36 -4.95 15.77 2.69
CA TYR A 36 -4.78 14.67 3.65
C TYR A 36 -3.67 14.97 4.66
N LEU A 37 -2.51 15.40 4.18
CA LEU A 37 -1.34 15.67 5.01
C LEU A 37 -1.52 16.91 5.87
N GLY A 38 -2.19 17.96 5.37
CA GLY A 38 -2.45 19.19 6.11
C GLY A 38 -3.40 19.01 7.30
N ASN A 39 -4.16 17.93 7.32
CA ASN A 39 -5.04 17.56 8.43
C ASN A 39 -4.42 16.54 9.39
N ALA A 40 -3.12 16.26 9.27
CA ALA A 40 -2.44 15.29 10.11
C ALA A 40 -2.55 15.62 11.60
N LYS A 41 -3.06 14.68 12.39
CA LYS A 41 -3.22 14.79 13.85
C LYS A 41 -1.94 14.40 14.58
N THR A 42 -1.41 13.23 14.23
CA THR A 42 -0.20 12.68 14.82
C THR A 42 0.99 12.99 13.91
N PHE A 43 2.11 13.38 14.48
CA PHE A 43 3.34 13.77 13.77
C PHE A 43 3.13 14.91 12.76
N ALA A 44 2.26 15.88 13.05
CA ALA A 44 1.94 16.97 12.14
C ALA A 44 3.18 17.69 11.56
N GLY A 45 4.22 17.94 12.37
CA GLY A 45 5.47 18.56 11.89
C GLY A 45 6.17 17.73 10.81
N PHE A 46 6.21 16.41 10.95
CA PHE A 46 6.76 15.51 9.94
C PHE A 46 5.94 15.55 8.65
N TYR A 47 4.62 15.50 8.75
CA TYR A 47 3.74 15.54 7.56
C TYR A 47 3.70 16.89 6.89
N ASN A 48 3.82 17.99 7.64
CA ASN A 48 3.93 19.34 7.10
C ASN A 48 5.19 19.53 6.23
N TRP A 49 6.26 18.79 6.50
CA TRP A 49 7.44 18.82 5.65
C TRP A 49 7.13 18.37 4.22
N PHE A 50 6.25 17.36 4.03
CA PHE A 50 5.82 16.89 2.71
C PHE A 50 4.90 17.88 1.97
N LEU A 51 4.41 18.91 2.65
CA LEU A 51 3.57 19.98 2.06
C LEU A 51 4.37 21.11 1.45
N GLN A 52 5.68 21.16 1.66
CA GLN A 52 6.54 22.18 1.09
C GLN A 52 6.41 22.18 -0.44
N PRO A 53 6.33 23.35 -1.09
CA PRO A 53 6.07 23.48 -2.54
C PRO A 53 7.04 22.67 -3.40
N GLU A 54 8.29 22.54 -2.96
CA GLU A 54 9.34 21.79 -3.65
C GLU A 54 9.19 20.28 -3.50
N ILE A 55 8.52 19.80 -2.43
CA ILE A 55 8.41 18.38 -2.07
C ILE A 55 7.06 17.81 -2.45
N LEU A 56 6.01 18.60 -2.38
CA LEU A 56 4.64 18.15 -2.62
C LEU A 56 4.43 17.47 -4.00
N PRO A 57 5.00 17.95 -5.12
CA PRO A 57 4.89 17.27 -6.40
C PRO A 57 5.48 15.85 -6.37
N PHE A 58 6.62 15.67 -5.70
CA PHE A 58 7.23 14.35 -5.51
C PHE A 58 6.36 13.47 -4.59
N THR A 59 5.78 14.04 -3.55
CA THR A 59 4.85 13.33 -2.65
C THR A 59 3.61 12.84 -3.39
N ASN A 60 3.02 13.67 -4.24
CA ASN A 60 1.89 13.29 -5.10
C ASN A 60 2.28 12.14 -6.03
N PHE A 61 3.39 12.29 -6.76
CA PHE A 61 3.92 11.24 -7.65
C PHE A 61 4.12 9.91 -6.92
N MET A 62 4.74 9.93 -5.74
CA MET A 62 4.97 8.71 -4.94
C MET A 62 3.66 8.05 -4.49
N ASN A 63 2.64 8.83 -4.17
CA ASN A 63 1.32 8.30 -3.81
C ASN A 63 0.59 7.65 -4.99
N GLU A 64 0.55 8.34 -6.12
CA GLU A 64 -0.13 7.89 -7.34
C GLU A 64 0.51 6.62 -7.89
N TRP A 65 1.80 6.69 -8.17
CA TRP A 65 2.56 5.58 -8.75
C TRP A 65 2.88 4.48 -7.73
N GLY A 66 3.14 4.83 -6.48
CA GLY A 66 3.37 3.86 -5.42
C GLY A 66 2.21 2.89 -5.26
N LEU A 67 0.98 3.40 -5.16
CA LEU A 67 -0.22 2.55 -5.09
C LEU A 67 -0.48 1.78 -6.38
N THR A 68 -0.31 2.43 -7.53
CA THR A 68 -0.52 1.79 -8.84
C THR A 68 0.45 0.63 -9.06
N LEU A 69 1.74 0.85 -8.84
CA LEU A 69 2.77 -0.19 -8.99
C LEU A 69 2.63 -1.29 -7.94
N LEU A 70 2.27 -0.95 -6.71
CA LEU A 70 1.96 -1.93 -5.67
C LEU A 70 0.80 -2.83 -6.11
N GLY A 71 -0.29 -2.23 -6.61
CA GLY A 71 -1.44 -2.97 -7.11
C GLY A 71 -1.08 -3.90 -8.28
N ILE A 72 -0.33 -3.41 -9.26
CA ILE A 72 0.16 -4.23 -10.38
C ILE A 72 1.04 -5.38 -9.88
N SER A 73 1.99 -5.09 -8.99
CA SER A 73 2.87 -6.09 -8.39
C SER A 73 2.07 -7.20 -7.69
N LEU A 74 1.09 -6.82 -6.88
CA LEU A 74 0.23 -7.76 -6.15
C LEU A 74 -0.61 -8.60 -7.10
N ILE A 75 -1.26 -8.02 -8.11
CA ILE A 75 -2.10 -8.77 -9.07
C ILE A 75 -1.24 -9.74 -9.87
N ALA A 76 -0.14 -9.27 -10.44
CA ALA A 76 0.77 -10.10 -11.24
C ALA A 76 1.53 -11.14 -10.40
N GLY A 77 1.64 -10.95 -9.08
CA GLY A 77 2.47 -11.78 -8.22
C GLY A 77 3.96 -11.64 -8.49
N ALA A 78 4.40 -10.41 -8.78
CA ALA A 78 5.78 -10.10 -9.14
C ALA A 78 6.45 -9.26 -8.05
N PHE A 79 7.67 -9.65 -7.65
CA PHE A 79 8.47 -8.94 -6.64
C PHE A 79 7.77 -8.79 -5.28
N ILE A 80 6.86 -9.73 -4.92
CA ILE A 80 6.00 -9.63 -3.73
C ILE A 80 6.79 -9.46 -2.44
N LYS A 81 7.96 -10.09 -2.33
CA LYS A 81 8.83 -9.94 -1.15
C LYS A 81 9.17 -8.47 -0.86
N TYR A 82 9.45 -7.68 -1.88
CA TYR A 82 9.87 -6.27 -1.72
C TYR A 82 8.67 -5.32 -1.73
N SER A 83 7.78 -5.48 -2.70
CA SER A 83 6.60 -4.62 -2.85
C SER A 83 5.66 -4.72 -1.63
N GLY A 84 5.57 -5.89 -0.99
CA GLY A 84 4.77 -6.03 0.21
C GLY A 84 5.33 -5.25 1.41
N TYR A 85 6.64 -5.28 1.66
CA TYR A 85 7.23 -4.44 2.72
C TYR A 85 7.14 -2.95 2.42
N LEU A 86 7.40 -2.53 1.18
CA LEU A 86 7.26 -1.12 0.77
C LEU A 86 5.80 -0.66 0.87
N GLY A 87 4.87 -1.51 0.46
CA GLY A 87 3.44 -1.25 0.60
C GLY A 87 3.00 -1.15 2.06
N ALA A 88 3.52 -2.04 2.93
CA ALA A 88 3.24 -1.96 4.36
C ALA A 88 3.74 -0.63 4.97
N LEU A 89 4.95 -0.19 4.59
CA LEU A 89 5.45 1.11 4.99
C LEU A 89 4.56 2.25 4.51
N LEU A 90 4.09 2.19 3.25
CA LEU A 90 3.17 3.18 2.69
C LEU A 90 1.85 3.22 3.48
N MET A 91 1.30 2.07 3.84
CA MET A 91 0.08 2.01 4.67
C MET A 91 0.29 2.61 6.05
N LEU A 92 1.44 2.40 6.68
CA LEU A 92 1.77 3.04 7.96
C LEU A 92 1.90 4.57 7.81
N LEU A 93 2.46 5.06 6.70
CA LEU A 93 2.50 6.49 6.41
C LEU A 93 1.10 7.10 6.21
N TYR A 94 0.11 6.32 5.75
CA TYR A 94 -1.28 6.76 5.69
C TYR A 94 -2.01 6.66 7.03
N TYR A 95 -1.61 5.75 7.90
CA TYR A 95 -2.24 5.55 9.19
C TYR A 95 -2.04 6.74 10.15
N PHE A 96 -0.80 7.21 10.30
CA PHE A 96 -0.48 8.22 11.31
C PHE A 96 -1.17 9.57 11.12
N PRO A 97 -1.39 10.13 9.91
CA PRO A 97 -2.11 11.38 9.76
C PRO A 97 -3.54 11.36 10.31
N VAL A 98 -4.23 10.23 10.20
CA VAL A 98 -5.63 10.10 10.65
C VAL A 98 -5.75 9.66 12.11
N LEU A 99 -4.64 9.28 12.73
CA LEU A 99 -4.62 8.87 14.13
C LEU A 99 -4.76 10.10 15.05
N ASP A 100 -5.90 10.20 15.72
CA ASP A 100 -6.15 11.11 16.85
C ASP A 100 -6.22 10.26 18.13
N PHE A 101 -5.04 9.92 18.63
CA PHE A 101 -4.88 8.89 19.67
C PHE A 101 -5.89 9.03 20.82
N PRO A 102 -6.62 7.96 21.17
CA PRO A 102 -6.52 6.59 20.67
C PRO A 102 -7.51 6.26 19.52
N LYS A 103 -8.18 7.25 18.93
CA LYS A 103 -9.21 7.08 17.89
C LYS A 103 -8.64 7.30 16.50
N ILE A 104 -9.24 6.61 15.54
CA ILE A 104 -8.96 6.79 14.11
C ILE A 104 -10.29 6.99 13.41
N GLY A 105 -10.57 8.24 13.02
CA GLY A 105 -11.88 8.58 12.49
C GLY A 105 -13.01 8.33 13.49
N ALA A 106 -14.23 8.17 12.97
CA ALA A 106 -15.44 8.06 13.81
C ALA A 106 -15.64 6.65 14.41
N ASN A 107 -15.17 5.60 13.72
CA ASN A 107 -15.60 4.22 13.99
C ASN A 107 -14.44 3.25 14.29
N SER A 108 -13.20 3.73 14.39
CA SER A 108 -12.02 2.86 14.62
C SER A 108 -11.27 3.29 15.88
N TYR A 109 -10.77 2.31 16.61
CA TYR A 109 -10.02 2.49 17.85
C TYR A 109 -8.69 1.74 17.73
N LEU A 110 -7.57 2.46 17.72
CA LEU A 110 -6.18 1.99 17.55
C LEU A 110 -5.88 1.27 16.22
N VAL A 111 -6.82 0.53 15.67
CA VAL A 111 -6.64 -0.24 14.44
C VAL A 111 -7.68 0.17 13.41
N ASP A 112 -7.22 0.50 12.21
CA ASP A 112 -8.04 0.75 11.04
C ASP A 112 -7.62 -0.17 9.86
N ASP A 113 -8.21 0.06 8.70
CA ASP A 113 -7.91 -0.68 7.49
C ASP A 113 -6.45 -0.51 7.02
N HIS A 114 -5.79 0.62 7.26
CA HIS A 114 -4.37 0.79 6.92
C HIS A 114 -3.46 -0.18 7.69
N ILE A 115 -3.73 -0.38 8.98
CA ILE A 115 -2.99 -1.36 9.80
C ILE A 115 -3.25 -2.78 9.30
N ILE A 116 -4.51 -3.11 8.96
CA ILE A 116 -4.86 -4.43 8.42
C ILE A 116 -4.15 -4.66 7.08
N TYR A 117 -4.18 -3.68 6.16
CA TYR A 117 -3.45 -3.79 4.90
C TYR A 117 -1.94 -3.94 5.10
N ALA A 118 -1.35 -3.17 6.03
CA ALA A 118 0.08 -3.30 6.34
C ALA A 118 0.43 -4.73 6.79
N LEU A 119 -0.33 -5.31 7.71
CA LEU A 119 -0.12 -6.67 8.20
C LEU A 119 -0.31 -7.72 7.09
N VAL A 120 -1.33 -7.58 6.25
CA VAL A 120 -1.58 -8.48 5.10
C VAL A 120 -0.45 -8.39 4.07
N LEU A 121 0.07 -7.20 3.80
CA LEU A 121 1.21 -7.01 2.88
C LEU A 121 2.50 -7.63 3.42
N VAL A 122 2.76 -7.50 4.72
CA VAL A 122 3.87 -8.21 5.39
C VAL A 122 3.66 -9.73 5.29
N LEU A 123 2.45 -10.21 5.55
CA LEU A 123 2.12 -11.63 5.42
C LEU A 123 2.41 -12.15 3.99
N PHE A 124 2.02 -11.42 2.94
CA PHE A 124 2.34 -11.80 1.56
C PHE A 124 3.84 -11.88 1.30
N SER A 125 4.63 -10.95 1.89
CA SER A 125 6.09 -10.94 1.77
C SER A 125 6.72 -12.14 2.47
N VAL A 126 6.32 -12.44 3.71
CA VAL A 126 6.83 -13.54 4.52
C VAL A 126 6.51 -14.90 3.87
N TYR A 127 5.27 -15.10 3.44
CA TYR A 127 4.82 -16.34 2.79
C TYR A 127 5.15 -16.41 1.31
N ARG A 128 5.88 -15.41 0.76
CA ARG A 128 6.22 -15.35 -0.67
C ARG A 128 5.00 -15.61 -1.56
N ALA A 129 3.89 -14.92 -1.27
CA ALA A 129 2.61 -15.16 -1.93
C ALA A 129 2.65 -15.03 -3.46
N GLY A 130 3.67 -14.38 -4.03
CA GLY A 130 3.94 -14.31 -5.47
C GLY A 130 4.37 -15.63 -6.11
N GLU A 131 4.82 -16.61 -5.31
CA GLU A 131 5.15 -17.95 -5.82
C GLU A 131 3.89 -18.79 -6.12
N TYR A 132 2.72 -18.41 -5.57
CA TYR A 132 1.46 -19.11 -5.82
C TYR A 132 0.69 -18.41 -6.95
N TRP A 133 0.66 -19.05 -8.12
CA TRP A 133 0.03 -18.52 -9.35
C TRP A 133 0.40 -17.07 -9.66
N GLY A 134 1.69 -16.74 -9.49
CA GLY A 134 2.26 -15.44 -9.79
C GLY A 134 3.57 -15.54 -10.55
N LEU A 135 4.05 -14.39 -11.05
CA LEU A 135 5.28 -14.31 -11.83
C LEU A 135 6.53 -14.70 -11.01
N ASP A 136 6.53 -14.50 -9.68
CA ASP A 136 7.65 -14.93 -8.84
C ASP A 136 7.79 -16.46 -8.84
N GLY A 137 6.66 -17.19 -8.84
CA GLY A 137 6.66 -18.66 -8.96
C GLY A 137 7.14 -19.14 -10.32
N TRP A 138 6.68 -18.50 -11.39
CA TRP A 138 7.13 -18.81 -12.76
C TRP A 138 8.64 -18.57 -12.94
N ARG A 139 9.16 -17.43 -12.44
CA ARG A 139 10.59 -17.11 -12.47
C ARG A 139 11.42 -18.13 -11.68
N LYS A 140 10.96 -18.53 -10.50
CA LYS A 140 11.62 -19.53 -9.67
C LYS A 140 11.69 -20.89 -10.38
N SER A 141 10.59 -21.31 -11.03
CA SER A 141 10.55 -22.54 -11.80
C SER A 141 11.49 -22.55 -13.00
N LYS A 142 11.68 -21.39 -13.64
CA LYS A 142 12.47 -21.30 -14.88
C LYS A 142 13.96 -21.02 -14.64
N TYR A 143 14.30 -20.29 -13.59
CA TYR A 143 15.66 -19.78 -13.35
C TYR A 143 16.19 -20.11 -11.94
N GLY A 144 15.39 -20.70 -11.06
CA GLY A 144 15.83 -21.11 -9.73
C GLY A 144 16.47 -22.51 -9.79
N ASN A 145 17.78 -22.55 -9.61
CA ASN A 145 18.46 -23.77 -9.17
C ASN A 145 18.31 -23.93 -7.68
#